data_a5badf8d55e0a3e5e31042fb67cc945e
#
_entry.id   a5badf8d55e0a3e5e31042fb67cc945e
#
_cell.length_a   1.000
_cell.length_b   1.000
_cell.length_c   1.000
_cell.angle_alpha   90.00
_cell.angle_beta   90.00
_cell.angle_gamma   90.00
#
_symmetry.space_group_name_H-M   'P 1'
#
loop_
_entity.id
_entity.type
_entity.pdbx_description
1 polymer ?
#
loop_
_entity_poly.entity_id
_entity_poly.type
_entity_poly.pdbx_seq_one_letter_code
_entity_poly.pdbx_strand_id
1 'polypeptide(L)'
;MDQTVKLGPLTLKNPIITASGTFGYGLEFMRYGDLSAIGAICLKGISLTPRAGNPMPRIAETPCGMLNAIGLQNVGVEKFLKEKLPYIPAGATLIANLYAQTAEDFGELAGIFSDQEKISALEVNISCPNVREGGVQFGQDGTFDAGI
;
A
#
# COMPACT_ATOMS: atom_id res chain seq x y z
N MET A 1 -19.59 19.06 11.94
CA MET A 1 -20.22 17.71 11.93
C MET A 1 -19.10 16.73 12.18
N ASP A 2 -19.22 15.84 13.16
CA ASP A 2 -18.23 14.79 13.41
C ASP A 2 -18.30 13.75 12.29
N GLN A 3 -17.17 13.46 11.65
CA GLN A 3 -17.05 12.49 10.56
C GLN A 3 -16.17 11.30 10.97
N THR A 4 -15.83 11.21 12.26
CA THR A 4 -14.98 10.15 12.80
C THR A 4 -15.58 8.77 12.55
N VAL A 5 -14.78 7.83 12.09
CA VAL A 5 -15.17 6.42 11.88
C VAL A 5 -14.16 5.48 12.53
N LYS A 6 -14.62 4.27 12.88
CA LYS A 6 -13.77 3.20 13.41
C LYS A 6 -13.53 2.13 12.36
N LEU A 7 -12.28 1.73 12.22
CA LEU A 7 -11.82 0.59 11.41
C LEU A 7 -11.07 -0.37 12.35
N GLY A 8 -11.80 -1.35 12.91
CA GLY A 8 -11.28 -2.16 14.00
C GLY A 8 -10.86 -1.28 15.20
N PRO A 9 -9.63 -1.40 15.70
CA PRO A 9 -9.11 -0.56 16.77
C PRO A 9 -8.72 0.85 16.30
N LEU A 10 -8.55 1.07 14.99
CA LEU A 10 -8.11 2.32 14.42
C LEU A 10 -9.27 3.32 14.35
N THR A 11 -9.05 4.54 14.83
CA THR A 11 -10.02 5.64 14.72
C THR A 11 -9.54 6.63 13.66
N LEU A 12 -10.33 6.78 12.61
CA LEU A 12 -10.06 7.71 11.50
C LEU A 12 -10.87 8.99 11.70
N LYS A 13 -10.29 10.14 11.40
CA LYS A 13 -10.94 11.46 11.50
C LYS A 13 -12.10 11.67 10.50
N ASN A 14 -12.09 10.91 9.41
CA ASN A 14 -13.17 10.85 8.42
C ASN A 14 -13.08 9.52 7.64
N PRO A 15 -14.13 9.13 6.86
CA PRO A 15 -14.18 7.83 6.18
C PRO A 15 -13.36 7.74 4.89
N ILE A 16 -12.58 8.76 4.53
CA ILE A 16 -11.82 8.76 3.27
C ILE A 16 -10.49 8.06 3.46
N ILE A 17 -10.27 7.00 2.70
CA ILE A 17 -8.99 6.28 2.61
C ILE A 17 -8.55 6.28 1.15
N THR A 18 -7.30 6.61 0.87
CA THR A 18 -6.76 6.54 -0.49
C THR A 18 -6.45 5.10 -0.87
N ALA A 19 -6.58 4.76 -2.16
CA ALA A 19 -6.25 3.41 -2.64
C ALA A 19 -4.75 3.29 -2.92
N SER A 20 -4.15 2.18 -2.49
CA SER A 20 -2.71 1.88 -2.61
C SER A 20 -2.15 1.98 -4.03
N GLY A 21 -2.97 1.69 -5.04
CA GLY A 21 -2.58 1.71 -6.45
C GLY A 21 -2.53 3.09 -7.10
N THR A 22 -3.15 4.11 -6.50
CA THR A 22 -3.41 5.40 -7.14
C THR A 22 -2.78 6.60 -6.44
N PHE A 23 -2.38 6.48 -5.19
CA PHE A 23 -1.89 7.59 -4.36
C PHE A 23 -0.39 7.54 -4.05
N GLY A 24 0.36 6.62 -4.64
CA GLY A 24 1.80 6.48 -4.43
C GLY A 24 2.17 6.32 -2.95
N TYR A 25 3.17 7.07 -2.51
CA TYR A 25 3.56 7.16 -1.09
C TYR A 25 2.97 8.39 -0.38
N GLY A 26 2.07 9.14 -1.06
CA GLY A 26 1.49 10.37 -0.56
C GLY A 26 2.35 11.60 -0.82
N LEU A 27 3.68 11.48 -0.86
CA LEU A 27 4.62 12.59 -1.02
C LEU A 27 4.37 13.38 -2.31
N GLU A 28 3.93 12.70 -3.36
CA GLU A 28 3.61 13.26 -4.68
C GLU A 28 2.45 14.24 -4.61
N PHE A 29 1.59 14.12 -3.59
CA PHE A 29 0.38 14.91 -3.43
C PHE A 29 0.50 16.05 -2.41
N MET A 30 1.60 16.15 -1.66
CA MET A 30 1.81 17.21 -0.66
C MET A 30 1.66 18.63 -1.21
N ARG A 31 1.96 18.82 -2.48
CA ARG A 31 1.80 20.13 -3.16
C ARG A 31 0.34 20.52 -3.41
N TYR A 32 -0.60 19.58 -3.30
CA TYR A 32 -2.02 19.84 -3.59
C TYR A 32 -2.85 20.04 -2.32
N GLY A 33 -2.34 19.66 -1.14
CA GLY A 33 -3.06 19.82 0.10
C GLY A 33 -2.38 19.15 1.29
N ASP A 34 -3.00 19.31 2.44
CA ASP A 34 -2.56 18.70 3.69
C ASP A 34 -2.97 17.22 3.73
N LEU A 35 -2.01 16.34 3.70
CA LEU A 35 -2.23 14.88 3.79
C LEU A 35 -2.89 14.48 5.11
N SER A 36 -2.71 15.27 6.17
CA SER A 36 -3.35 15.00 7.46
C SER A 36 -4.86 15.23 7.44
N ALA A 37 -5.41 15.88 6.41
CA ALA A 37 -6.86 16.06 6.25
C ALA A 37 -7.58 14.78 5.80
N ILE A 38 -6.86 13.81 5.22
CA ILE A 38 -7.40 12.52 4.76
C ILE A 38 -7.54 11.58 5.96
N GLY A 39 -8.60 10.76 6.00
CA GLY A 39 -8.82 9.78 7.08
C GLY A 39 -7.66 8.81 7.24
N ALA A 40 -7.22 8.19 6.14
CA ALA A 40 -5.98 7.43 6.09
C ALA A 40 -5.41 7.38 4.67
N ILE A 41 -4.11 7.17 4.56
CA ILE A 41 -3.39 6.97 3.30
C ILE A 41 -2.95 5.51 3.22
N CYS A 42 -3.56 4.75 2.29
CA CYS A 42 -3.03 3.45 1.95
C CYS A 42 -1.86 3.64 0.98
N LEU A 43 -0.67 3.24 1.40
CA LEU A 43 0.58 3.45 0.68
C LEU A 43 0.67 2.53 -0.54
N LYS A 44 1.52 2.88 -1.49
CA LYS A 44 1.92 1.99 -2.59
C LYS A 44 2.40 0.65 -2.05
N GLY A 45 1.98 -0.46 -2.69
CA GLY A 45 2.43 -1.80 -2.32
C GLY A 45 3.95 -1.91 -2.26
N ILE A 46 4.46 -2.40 -1.14
CA ILE A 46 5.90 -2.46 -0.82
C ILE A 46 6.29 -3.93 -0.65
N SER A 47 7.38 -4.32 -1.28
CA SER A 47 8.01 -5.65 -1.14
C SER A 47 9.33 -5.56 -0.39
N LEU A 48 9.86 -6.69 0.09
CA LEU A 48 11.17 -6.75 0.74
C LEU A 48 12.26 -6.15 -0.15
N THR A 49 12.29 -6.55 -1.42
CA THR A 49 13.25 -6.04 -2.41
C THR A 49 12.56 -5.07 -3.40
N PRO A 50 13.33 -4.13 -3.99
CA PRO A 50 12.81 -3.23 -5.03
C PRO A 50 12.27 -3.99 -6.24
N ARG A 51 11.20 -3.49 -6.85
CA ARG A 51 10.63 -4.03 -8.10
C ARG A 51 10.57 -2.94 -9.17
N ALA A 52 11.13 -3.24 -10.33
CA ALA A 52 11.11 -2.33 -11.49
C ALA A 52 9.71 -2.23 -12.14
N GLY A 53 8.85 -3.21 -11.88
CA GLY A 53 7.55 -3.35 -12.56
C GLY A 53 7.71 -3.92 -13.98
N ASN A 54 6.61 -3.89 -14.73
CA ASN A 54 6.58 -4.37 -16.10
C ASN A 54 7.24 -3.37 -17.06
N PRO A 55 7.76 -3.82 -18.21
CA PRO A 55 8.29 -2.93 -19.26
C PRO A 55 7.20 -2.03 -19.85
N MET A 56 7.62 -0.92 -20.44
CA MET A 56 6.74 -0.01 -21.18
C MET A 56 6.37 -0.59 -22.58
N PRO A 57 5.16 -0.25 -23.12
CA PRO A 57 4.10 0.54 -22.53
C PRO A 57 3.27 -0.28 -21.52
N ARG A 58 2.86 0.34 -20.42
CA ARG A 58 2.14 -0.34 -19.32
C ARG A 58 0.91 0.42 -18.82
N ILE A 59 0.53 1.45 -19.55
CA ILE A 59 -0.69 2.23 -19.36
C ILE A 59 -1.32 2.43 -20.73
N ALA A 60 -2.64 2.28 -20.84
CA ALA A 60 -3.41 2.58 -22.03
C ALA A 60 -4.71 3.28 -21.63
N GLU A 61 -4.99 4.43 -22.26
CA GLU A 61 -6.26 5.13 -22.11
C GLU A 61 -7.38 4.41 -22.87
N THR A 62 -8.59 4.50 -22.33
CA THR A 62 -9.82 3.99 -22.95
C THR A 62 -10.86 5.11 -22.96
N PRO A 63 -11.97 5.00 -23.75
CA PRO A 63 -13.00 6.04 -23.80
C PRO A 63 -13.59 6.43 -22.43
N CYS A 64 -13.57 5.53 -21.45
CA CYS A 64 -14.19 5.74 -20.13
C CYS A 64 -13.21 5.51 -18.96
N GLY A 65 -11.91 5.43 -19.19
CA GLY A 65 -10.96 5.18 -18.10
C GLY A 65 -9.56 4.85 -18.59
N MET A 66 -8.87 4.01 -17.83
CA MET A 66 -7.48 3.65 -18.10
C MET A 66 -7.23 2.20 -17.70
N LEU A 67 -6.52 1.47 -18.55
CA LEU A 67 -5.95 0.16 -18.23
C LEU A 67 -4.50 0.32 -17.80
N ASN A 68 -4.07 -0.49 -16.84
CA ASN A 68 -2.67 -0.51 -16.46
C ASN A 68 -2.16 -1.93 -16.21
N ALA A 69 -0.86 -2.09 -16.40
CA ALA A 69 -0.10 -3.29 -16.08
C ALA A 69 1.23 -2.86 -15.43
N ILE A 70 1.18 -2.09 -14.37
CA ILE A 70 2.37 -1.51 -13.71
C ILE A 70 3.30 -2.60 -13.15
N GLY A 71 2.76 -3.74 -12.69
CA GLY A 71 3.58 -4.86 -12.20
C GLY A 71 4.19 -4.59 -10.82
N LEU A 72 3.45 -3.92 -9.94
CA LEU A 72 3.85 -3.65 -8.54
C LEU A 72 5.22 -2.94 -8.40
N GLN A 73 5.53 -2.03 -9.31
CA GLN A 73 6.74 -1.20 -9.19
C GLN A 73 6.78 -0.53 -7.82
N ASN A 74 7.87 -0.76 -7.08
CA ASN A 74 8.09 -0.12 -5.78
C ASN A 74 9.59 -0.09 -5.44
N VAL A 75 9.93 0.70 -4.42
CA VAL A 75 11.33 0.96 -4.04
C VAL A 75 11.90 -0.08 -3.08
N GLY A 76 11.11 -1.05 -2.61
CA GLY A 76 11.48 -1.98 -1.55
C GLY A 76 11.40 -1.32 -0.15
N VAL A 77 11.29 -2.17 0.88
CA VAL A 77 11.04 -1.73 2.26
C VAL A 77 12.18 -0.88 2.80
N GLU A 78 13.43 -1.29 2.61
CA GLU A 78 14.61 -0.56 3.13
C GLU A 78 14.66 0.88 2.62
N LYS A 79 14.53 1.05 1.31
CA LYS A 79 14.57 2.38 0.68
C LYS A 79 13.35 3.21 1.04
N PHE A 80 12.16 2.58 1.19
CA PHE A 80 10.97 3.25 1.66
C PHE A 80 11.16 3.83 3.06
N LEU A 81 11.64 3.04 4.00
CA LEU A 81 11.86 3.47 5.38
C LEU A 81 12.89 4.59 5.48
N LYS A 82 13.94 4.53 4.67
CA LYS A 82 15.05 5.50 4.71
C LYS A 82 14.75 6.81 3.96
N GLU A 83 14.10 6.71 2.79
CA GLU A 83 14.01 7.82 1.84
C GLU A 83 12.58 8.36 1.62
N LYS A 84 11.53 7.67 2.13
CA LYS A 84 10.14 8.07 1.93
C LYS A 84 9.43 8.34 3.25
N LEU A 85 9.37 7.36 4.13
CA LEU A 85 8.64 7.43 5.38
C LEU A 85 9.00 8.66 6.25
N PRO A 86 10.27 9.07 6.39
CA PRO A 86 10.62 10.23 7.21
C PRO A 86 9.98 11.54 6.75
N TYR A 87 9.74 11.67 5.44
CA TYR A 87 9.22 12.89 4.82
C TYR A 87 7.69 12.97 4.78
N ILE A 88 6.99 11.88 5.10
CA ILE A 88 5.53 11.91 5.24
C ILE A 88 5.17 12.65 6.52
N PRO A 89 4.24 13.63 6.49
CA PRO A 89 3.84 14.40 7.67
C PRO A 89 3.36 13.53 8.82
N ALA A 90 3.77 13.85 10.05
CA ALA A 90 3.44 13.07 11.25
C ALA A 90 1.93 13.00 11.56
N GLY A 91 1.13 13.96 11.07
CA GLY A 91 -0.33 13.97 11.26
C GLY A 91 -1.11 13.08 10.30
N ALA A 92 -0.45 12.46 9.30
CA ALA A 92 -1.10 11.54 8.36
C ALA A 92 -1.24 10.14 8.98
N THR A 93 -2.42 9.55 8.92
CA THR A 93 -2.65 8.15 9.29
C THR A 93 -2.23 7.26 8.13
N LEU A 94 -1.26 6.37 8.33
CA LEU A 94 -0.68 5.55 7.28
C LEU A 94 -1.07 4.07 7.43
N ILE A 95 -1.49 3.48 6.32
CA ILE A 95 -1.72 2.03 6.16
C ILE A 95 -0.65 1.52 5.19
N ALA A 96 0.24 0.64 5.64
CA ALA A 96 1.25 0.04 4.77
C ALA A 96 0.62 -1.09 3.95
N ASN A 97 0.65 -0.99 2.61
CA ASN A 97 0.25 -2.08 1.74
C ASN A 97 1.44 -3.01 1.51
N LEU A 98 1.29 -4.26 1.91
CA LEU A 98 2.33 -5.28 1.81
C LEU A 98 2.13 -6.14 0.57
N TYR A 99 3.20 -6.36 -0.18
CA TYR A 99 3.24 -7.33 -1.26
C TYR A 99 4.38 -8.31 -1.08
N ALA A 100 4.06 -9.59 -1.11
CA ALA A 100 5.02 -10.68 -1.05
C ALA A 100 4.60 -11.83 -1.98
N GLN A 101 5.48 -12.82 -2.14
CA GLN A 101 5.25 -14.03 -2.92
C GLN A 101 5.10 -15.27 -2.04
N THR A 102 5.51 -15.18 -0.77
CA THR A 102 5.39 -16.24 0.22
C THR A 102 4.78 -15.72 1.52
N ALA A 103 4.24 -16.59 2.34
CA ALA A 103 3.72 -16.24 3.66
C ALA A 103 4.84 -15.75 4.59
N GLU A 104 6.03 -16.35 4.48
CA GLU A 104 7.23 -15.97 5.23
C GLU A 104 7.62 -14.51 4.94
N ASP A 105 7.65 -14.13 3.66
CA ASP A 105 7.97 -12.75 3.24
C ASP A 105 6.91 -11.75 3.75
N PHE A 106 5.62 -12.14 3.76
CA PHE A 106 4.57 -11.31 4.38
C PHE A 106 4.80 -11.14 5.88
N GLY A 107 5.16 -12.22 6.58
CA GLY A 107 5.49 -12.19 8.01
C GLY A 107 6.69 -11.27 8.30
N GLU A 108 7.75 -11.34 7.48
CA GLU A 108 8.93 -10.48 7.61
C GLU A 108 8.56 -9.00 7.38
N LEU A 109 7.82 -8.68 6.30
CA LEU A 109 7.33 -7.33 6.04
C LEU A 109 6.45 -6.81 7.17
N ALA A 110 5.53 -7.63 7.68
CA ALA A 110 4.65 -7.25 8.77
C ALA A 110 5.45 -6.92 10.04
N GLY A 111 6.46 -7.72 10.37
CA GLY A 111 7.38 -7.45 11.48
C GLY A 111 8.09 -6.11 11.32
N ILE A 112 8.70 -5.87 10.16
CA ILE A 112 9.42 -4.63 9.87
C ILE A 112 8.52 -3.41 10.01
N PHE A 113 7.28 -3.46 9.48
CA PHE A 113 6.36 -2.33 9.54
C PHE A 113 5.70 -2.15 10.90
N SER A 114 5.52 -3.21 11.68
CA SER A 114 5.00 -3.14 13.06
C SER A 114 5.94 -2.37 14.00
N ASP A 115 7.23 -2.32 13.70
CA ASP A 115 8.23 -1.55 14.44
C ASP A 115 8.23 -0.04 14.07
N GLN A 116 7.40 0.37 13.10
CA GLN A 116 7.37 1.77 12.63
C GLN A 116 6.23 2.56 13.27
N GLU A 117 6.53 3.46 14.19
CA GLU A 117 5.55 4.30 14.90
C GLU A 117 4.61 5.10 13.97
N LYS A 118 5.07 5.44 12.75
CA LYS A 118 4.25 6.16 11.77
C LYS A 118 3.22 5.29 11.05
N ILE A 119 3.33 3.96 11.13
CA ILE A 119 2.43 3.03 10.47
C ILE A 119 1.33 2.63 11.45
N SER A 120 0.08 2.91 11.08
CA SER A 120 -1.08 2.69 11.94
C SER A 120 -1.79 1.36 11.68
N ALA A 121 -1.63 0.79 10.48
CA ALA A 121 -2.22 -0.48 10.08
C ALA A 121 -1.47 -1.08 8.88
N LEU A 122 -1.72 -2.37 8.64
CA LEU A 122 -1.20 -3.11 7.50
C LEU A 122 -2.36 -3.54 6.58
N GLU A 123 -2.15 -3.44 5.26
CA GLU A 123 -3.04 -3.99 4.23
C GLU A 123 -2.27 -5.09 3.49
N VAL A 124 -2.69 -6.34 3.64
CA VAL A 124 -2.06 -7.50 2.99
C VAL A 124 -2.62 -7.65 1.58
N ASN A 125 -1.76 -7.52 0.56
CA ASN A 125 -2.18 -7.59 -0.84
C ASN A 125 -2.15 -9.03 -1.36
N ILE A 126 -3.29 -9.69 -1.28
CA ILE A 126 -3.49 -11.08 -1.72
C ILE A 126 -4.20 -11.20 -3.08
N SER A 127 -4.38 -10.09 -3.82
CA SER A 127 -5.27 -10.07 -4.99
C SER A 127 -4.70 -9.42 -6.25
N CYS A 128 -3.39 -9.12 -6.34
CA CYS A 128 -2.85 -8.40 -7.48
C CYS A 128 -2.80 -9.27 -8.76
N PRO A 129 -3.57 -8.94 -9.83
CA PRO A 129 -3.57 -9.70 -11.09
C PRO A 129 -2.37 -9.38 -12.00
N ASN A 130 -1.62 -8.32 -11.72
CA ASN A 130 -0.56 -7.78 -12.60
C ASN A 130 0.81 -8.44 -12.39
N VAL A 131 0.85 -9.60 -11.72
CA VAL A 131 2.06 -10.40 -11.50
C VAL A 131 1.80 -11.86 -11.85
N ARG A 132 2.83 -12.55 -12.36
CA ARG A 132 2.73 -13.96 -12.78
C ARG A 132 2.70 -14.93 -11.61
N GLU A 133 3.26 -14.54 -10.47
CA GLU A 133 3.37 -15.36 -9.25
C GLU A 133 3.00 -14.51 -8.03
N GLY A 134 2.32 -15.10 -7.05
CA GLY A 134 1.77 -14.38 -5.89
C GLY A 134 0.42 -13.67 -6.21
N GLY A 135 -0.02 -12.79 -5.40
CA GLY A 135 -1.22 -11.97 -5.66
C GLY A 135 -2.54 -12.76 -5.71
N VAL A 136 -3.10 -12.96 -6.90
CA VAL A 136 -4.42 -13.65 -7.07
C VAL A 136 -4.43 -15.06 -6.48
N GLN A 137 -3.30 -15.74 -6.44
CA GLN A 137 -3.18 -17.11 -5.95
C GLN A 137 -3.48 -17.20 -4.45
N PHE A 138 -3.02 -16.24 -3.66
CA PHE A 138 -3.26 -16.19 -2.21
C PHE A 138 -4.73 -15.98 -1.87
N GLY A 139 -5.43 -15.08 -2.56
CA GLY A 139 -6.84 -14.79 -2.32
C GLY A 139 -7.83 -15.87 -2.80
N GLN A 140 -7.35 -16.92 -3.46
CA GLN A 140 -8.17 -18.05 -3.93
C GLN A 140 -8.01 -19.31 -3.08
N ASP A 141 -6.96 -19.40 -2.29
CA ASP A 141 -6.64 -20.55 -1.45
C ASP A 141 -6.78 -20.17 0.03
N GLY A 142 -7.94 -20.52 0.63
CA GLY A 142 -8.23 -20.20 2.03
C GLY A 142 -7.29 -20.86 3.06
N THR A 143 -6.42 -21.78 2.63
CA THR A 143 -5.36 -22.33 3.50
C THR A 143 -4.18 -21.39 3.64
N PHE A 144 -3.92 -20.54 2.61
CA PHE A 144 -2.90 -19.50 2.67
C PHE A 144 -3.32 -18.36 3.59
N ASP A 145 -4.60 -17.93 3.51
CA ASP A 145 -5.11 -16.82 4.31
C ASP A 145 -5.03 -17.07 5.83
N ALA A 146 -5.05 -18.33 6.25
CA ALA A 146 -4.93 -18.71 7.66
C ALA A 146 -3.48 -18.69 8.19
N GLY A 147 -2.49 -18.54 7.31
CA GLY A 147 -1.06 -18.53 7.63
C GLY A 147 -0.39 -17.14 7.60
N ILE A 148 -1.12 -16.11 7.16
CA ILE A 148 -0.69 -14.72 7.12
C ILE A 148 -1.30 -13.96 8.28
#